data_3ca401dfe6c55e06ae9a1ee24ba579c7
#
_entry.id   3ca401dfe6c55e06ae9a1ee24ba579c7
#
_cell.length_a   1.000
_cell.length_b   1.000
_cell.length_c   1.000
_cell.angle_alpha   90.00
_cell.angle_beta   90.00
_cell.angle_gamma   90.00
#
_symmetry.space_group_name_H-M   'P 1'
#
loop_
_entity.id
_entity.type
_entity.pdbx_description
1 polymer ?
#
loop_
_entity_poly.entity_id
_entity_poly.type
_entity_poly.pdbx_seq_one_letter_code
_entity_poly.pdbx_strand_id
1 'polypeptide(L)'
;MKFIFNYIRFIFRLIWRLIWGLVWSVVLSFLVLVGVFYFTTSTETGTVGLSQAVKTAVTQVDQFLTHQGLSTGFQTSEGIQPHQLTDEHKGTGARWEKASATVYIDTTNETLRSAYQEAINSWNQTGAFTFQIINDKEEADIVATEMNDGSVSAAGEAESKTNLLTNRLSHVTVRLNSYYLLDRRYGYSHERIVNTAAHELGHAI
;
A
#
# COMPACT_ATOMS: atom_id res chain seq x y z
N MET A 1 30.34 48.32 -33.98
CA MET A 1 30.62 47.46 -32.83
C MET A 1 29.63 47.59 -31.66
N LYS A 2 29.20 48.80 -31.25
CA LYS A 2 28.23 48.98 -30.12
C LYS A 2 26.84 48.32 -30.31
N PHE A 3 26.33 48.28 -31.55
CA PHE A 3 25.02 47.65 -31.87
C PHE A 3 25.01 46.15 -31.67
N ILE A 4 26.06 45.41 -32.07
CA ILE A 4 26.19 43.96 -31.92
C ILE A 4 26.26 43.60 -30.44
N PHE A 5 26.97 44.38 -29.64
CA PHE A 5 27.11 44.14 -28.20
C PHE A 5 25.79 44.33 -27.43
N ASN A 6 24.99 45.31 -27.82
CA ASN A 6 23.67 45.54 -27.25
C ASN A 6 22.67 44.45 -27.64
N TYR A 7 22.77 43.91 -28.87
CA TYR A 7 21.94 42.81 -29.35
C TYR A 7 22.26 41.52 -28.60
N ILE A 8 23.53 41.20 -28.40
CA ILE A 8 23.97 40.02 -27.63
C ILE A 8 23.50 40.12 -26.16
N ARG A 9 23.61 41.31 -25.55
CA ARG A 9 23.10 41.54 -24.19
C ARG A 9 21.60 41.39 -24.09
N PHE A 10 20.86 41.80 -25.10
CA PHE A 10 19.39 41.65 -25.14
C PHE A 10 19.00 40.17 -25.22
N ILE A 11 19.60 39.39 -26.13
CA ILE A 11 19.37 37.98 -26.27
C ILE A 11 19.72 37.24 -24.98
N PHE A 12 20.87 37.57 -24.38
CA PHE A 12 21.28 36.95 -23.11
C PHE A 12 20.27 37.20 -21.98
N ARG A 13 19.74 38.42 -21.87
CA ARG A 13 18.69 38.76 -20.89
C ARG A 13 17.38 38.02 -21.17
N LEU A 14 17.01 37.83 -22.43
CA LEU A 14 15.81 37.11 -22.83
C LEU A 14 15.93 35.63 -22.46
N ILE A 15 17.04 35.01 -22.83
CA ILE A 15 17.32 33.60 -22.49
C ILE A 15 17.36 33.41 -20.96
N TRP A 16 18.03 34.34 -20.25
CA TRP A 16 18.09 34.29 -18.78
C TRP A 16 16.71 34.38 -18.12
N ARG A 17 15.81 35.25 -18.65
CA ARG A 17 14.44 35.35 -18.17
C ARG A 17 13.63 34.09 -18.45
N LEU A 18 13.81 33.46 -19.60
CA LEU A 18 13.14 32.21 -19.95
C LEU A 18 13.59 31.04 -19.04
N ILE A 19 14.90 30.91 -18.85
CA ILE A 19 15.46 29.88 -17.95
C ILE A 19 14.97 30.10 -16.52
N TRP A 20 15.01 31.36 -16.03
CA TRP A 20 14.56 31.68 -14.68
C TRP A 20 13.06 31.50 -14.49
N GLY A 21 12.25 31.81 -15.51
CA GLY A 21 10.82 31.53 -15.53
C GLY A 21 10.51 30.01 -15.46
N LEU A 22 11.27 29.22 -16.21
CA LEU A 22 11.13 27.76 -16.20
C LEU A 22 11.53 27.17 -14.85
N VAL A 23 12.61 27.61 -14.25
CA VAL A 23 13.04 27.20 -12.91
C VAL A 23 11.97 27.54 -11.87
N TRP A 24 11.44 28.76 -11.88
CA TRP A 24 10.37 29.14 -10.95
C TRP A 24 9.08 28.35 -11.16
N SER A 25 8.73 28.03 -12.42
CA SER A 25 7.58 27.17 -12.72
C SER A 25 7.71 25.77 -12.11
N VAL A 26 8.89 25.18 -12.24
CA VAL A 26 9.19 23.85 -11.63
C VAL A 26 9.14 23.91 -10.10
N VAL A 27 9.73 24.94 -9.49
CA VAL A 27 9.71 25.14 -8.03
C VAL A 27 8.27 25.32 -7.54
N LEU A 28 7.46 26.11 -8.25
CA LEU A 28 6.07 26.37 -7.87
C LEU A 28 5.21 25.09 -8.00
N SER A 29 5.42 24.31 -9.07
CA SER A 29 4.76 23.00 -9.24
C SER A 29 5.14 22.04 -8.13
N PHE A 30 6.40 22.01 -7.73
CA PHE A 30 6.87 21.18 -6.62
C PHE A 30 6.26 21.62 -5.29
N LEU A 31 6.17 22.92 -5.00
CA LEU A 31 5.53 23.43 -3.79
C LEU A 31 4.04 23.12 -3.75
N VAL A 32 3.34 23.19 -4.90
CA VAL A 32 1.93 22.79 -4.99
C VAL A 32 1.78 21.30 -4.70
N LEU A 33 2.64 20.45 -5.29
CA LEU A 33 2.64 19.01 -5.01
C LEU A 33 2.90 18.69 -3.53
N VAL A 34 3.88 19.35 -2.92
CA VAL A 34 4.17 19.22 -1.48
C VAL A 34 3.00 19.70 -0.63
N GLY A 35 2.37 20.82 -1.00
CA GLY A 35 1.19 21.34 -0.32
C GLY A 35 -0.01 20.38 -0.41
N VAL A 36 -0.27 19.83 -1.58
CA VAL A 36 -1.32 18.81 -1.77
C VAL A 36 -1.00 17.55 -0.96
N PHE A 37 0.25 17.10 -0.99
CA PHE A 37 0.70 15.95 -0.18
C PHE A 37 0.52 16.21 1.32
N TYR A 38 0.93 17.37 1.82
CA TYR A 38 0.77 17.73 3.23
C TYR A 38 -0.70 17.82 3.65
N PHE A 39 -1.56 18.39 2.80
CA PHE A 39 -2.99 18.52 3.10
C PHE A 39 -3.74 17.19 3.05
N THR A 40 -3.33 16.26 2.16
CA THR A 40 -3.96 14.93 2.03
C THR A 40 -3.51 13.95 3.12
N THR A 41 -2.30 14.12 3.68
CA THR A 41 -1.84 13.26 4.79
C THR A 41 -2.42 13.67 6.15
N SER A 42 -3.01 14.87 6.25
CA SER A 42 -3.59 15.37 7.52
C SER A 42 -5.04 14.94 7.74
N THR A 43 -5.69 14.27 6.79
CA THR A 43 -7.06 13.75 6.92
C THR A 43 -7.08 12.25 6.66
N GLU A 44 -7.60 11.47 7.58
CA GLU A 44 -7.70 10.00 7.49
C GLU A 44 -8.46 9.50 6.23
N THR A 45 -9.18 10.37 5.55
CA THR A 45 -9.85 10.12 4.26
C THR A 45 -8.94 10.34 3.04
N GLY A 46 -7.73 10.88 3.22
CA GLY A 46 -6.86 11.29 2.12
C GLY A 46 -6.17 10.15 1.37
N THR A 47 -5.97 9.01 2.00
CA THR A 47 -5.21 7.90 1.40
C THR A 47 -5.93 7.23 0.23
N VAL A 48 -7.26 7.10 0.29
CA VAL A 48 -8.06 6.52 -0.79
C VAL A 48 -8.12 7.47 -2.00
N GLY A 49 -8.29 8.78 -1.74
CA GLY A 49 -8.32 9.80 -2.80
C GLY A 49 -6.98 9.93 -3.53
N LEU A 50 -5.85 9.86 -2.81
CA LEU A 50 -4.51 9.97 -3.41
C LEU A 50 -4.18 8.74 -4.28
N SER A 51 -4.51 7.54 -3.82
CA SER A 51 -4.29 6.32 -4.60
C SER A 51 -5.10 6.32 -5.90
N GLN A 52 -6.33 6.81 -5.87
CA GLN A 52 -7.15 6.97 -7.08
C GLN A 52 -6.62 8.08 -8.00
N ALA A 53 -6.21 9.22 -7.46
CA ALA A 53 -5.65 10.32 -8.25
C ALA A 53 -4.33 9.90 -8.93
N VAL A 54 -3.47 9.18 -8.22
CA VAL A 54 -2.22 8.62 -8.78
C VAL A 54 -2.52 7.57 -9.85
N LYS A 55 -3.48 6.66 -9.61
CA LYS A 55 -3.92 5.70 -10.63
C LYS A 55 -4.44 6.38 -11.89
N THR A 56 -5.29 7.39 -11.74
CA THR A 56 -5.83 8.15 -12.88
C THR A 56 -4.72 8.88 -13.64
N ALA A 57 -3.79 9.52 -12.95
CA ALA A 57 -2.65 10.19 -13.58
C ALA A 57 -1.74 9.21 -14.33
N VAL A 58 -1.43 8.05 -13.74
CA VAL A 58 -0.64 6.98 -14.38
C VAL A 58 -1.35 6.44 -15.62
N THR A 59 -2.67 6.21 -15.54
CA THR A 59 -3.47 5.72 -16.69
C THR A 59 -3.49 6.75 -17.83
N GLN A 60 -3.60 8.05 -17.52
CA GLN A 60 -3.58 9.10 -18.55
C GLN A 60 -2.20 9.24 -19.21
N VAL A 61 -1.13 9.13 -18.43
CA VAL A 61 0.24 9.14 -18.95
C VAL A 61 0.49 7.92 -19.83
N ASP A 62 0.05 6.73 -19.41
CA ASP A 62 0.19 5.50 -20.19
C ASP A 62 -0.59 5.55 -21.50
N GLN A 63 -1.84 6.04 -21.47
CA GLN A 63 -2.63 6.27 -22.69
C GLN A 63 -1.96 7.26 -23.64
N PHE A 64 -1.39 8.36 -23.11
CA PHE A 64 -0.69 9.34 -23.92
C PHE A 64 0.57 8.74 -24.58
N LEU A 65 1.36 7.95 -23.84
CA LEU A 65 2.58 7.32 -24.34
C LEU A 65 2.27 6.18 -25.33
N THR A 66 1.22 5.40 -25.09
CA THR A 66 0.75 4.36 -26.01
C THR A 66 0.28 4.97 -27.35
N HIS A 67 -0.36 6.14 -27.31
CA HIS A 67 -0.75 6.88 -28.50
C HIS A 67 0.46 7.40 -29.31
N GLN A 68 1.61 7.56 -28.64
CA GLN A 68 2.90 7.94 -29.25
C GLN A 68 3.75 6.73 -29.68
N GLY A 69 3.23 5.50 -29.54
CA GLY A 69 3.93 4.26 -29.89
C GLY A 69 5.02 3.86 -28.87
N LEU A 70 5.04 4.46 -27.71
CA LEU A 70 5.95 4.16 -26.60
C LEU A 70 5.21 3.30 -25.57
N SER A 71 5.49 1.99 -25.53
CA SER A 71 4.96 1.10 -24.50
C SER A 71 5.82 1.22 -23.23
N THR A 72 5.22 1.68 -22.13
CA THR A 72 5.91 1.81 -20.84
C THR A 72 6.01 0.52 -20.04
N GLY A 73 5.31 -0.56 -20.48
CA GLY A 73 5.27 -1.82 -19.74
C GLY A 73 4.55 -1.73 -18.37
N PHE A 74 3.94 -0.60 -18.03
CA PHE A 74 3.09 -0.48 -16.87
C PHE A 74 1.72 -1.08 -17.18
N GLN A 75 1.50 -2.34 -16.83
CA GLN A 75 0.15 -2.89 -16.77
C GLN A 75 -0.54 -2.34 -15.52
N THR A 76 -1.35 -1.30 -15.69
CA THR A 76 -2.35 -0.95 -14.69
C THR A 76 -3.37 -2.06 -14.67
N SER A 77 -3.41 -2.82 -13.58
CA SER A 77 -4.46 -3.82 -13.36
C SER A 77 -5.80 -3.11 -13.39
N GLU A 78 -6.56 -3.31 -14.47
CA GLU A 78 -7.91 -2.78 -14.61
C GLU A 78 -8.82 -3.33 -13.52
N GLY A 79 -9.48 -2.39 -12.85
CA GLY A 79 -10.83 -2.53 -12.33
C GLY A 79 -11.13 -3.72 -11.45
N ILE A 80 -10.80 -3.65 -10.16
CA ILE A 80 -11.50 -4.47 -9.17
C ILE A 80 -12.92 -3.92 -9.04
N GLN A 81 -13.86 -4.54 -9.73
CA GLN A 81 -15.28 -4.43 -9.45
C GLN A 81 -15.54 -5.03 -8.06
N PRO A 82 -16.32 -4.39 -7.16
CA PRO A 82 -16.51 -4.90 -5.80
C PRO A 82 -17.48 -6.08 -5.71
N HIS A 83 -17.51 -6.99 -6.68
CA HIS A 83 -18.46 -8.09 -6.71
C HIS A 83 -17.97 -9.36 -7.40
N GLN A 84 -16.74 -9.79 -7.09
CA GLN A 84 -16.39 -11.21 -7.23
C GLN A 84 -15.29 -11.52 -6.23
N LEU A 85 -15.68 -12.08 -5.09
CA LEU A 85 -14.81 -12.86 -4.23
C LEU A 85 -14.47 -14.17 -4.97
N THR A 86 -13.70 -14.06 -6.03
CA THR A 86 -12.94 -15.18 -6.52
C THR A 86 -11.55 -15.03 -5.93
N ASP A 87 -11.10 -16.04 -5.24
CA ASP A 87 -9.80 -16.24 -4.60
C ASP A 87 -8.62 -16.22 -5.59
N GLU A 88 -8.69 -15.35 -6.60
CA GLU A 88 -7.58 -15.05 -7.49
C GLU A 88 -6.77 -13.88 -6.95
N HIS A 89 -6.10 -14.11 -5.80
CA HIS A 89 -4.96 -13.30 -5.44
C HIS A 89 -3.85 -13.52 -6.48
N LYS A 90 -3.88 -12.74 -7.54
CA LYS A 90 -2.65 -12.44 -8.28
C LYS A 90 -1.77 -11.65 -7.33
N GLY A 91 -0.96 -12.38 -6.58
CA GLY A 91 0.02 -11.78 -5.69
C GLY A 91 0.77 -10.70 -6.48
N THR A 92 0.93 -9.54 -5.92
CA THR A 92 1.70 -8.44 -6.55
C THR A 92 3.15 -8.85 -6.83
N GLY A 93 3.54 -10.07 -6.42
CA GLY A 93 4.91 -10.57 -6.46
C GLY A 93 5.81 -9.85 -5.45
N ALA A 94 5.26 -8.96 -4.63
CA ALA A 94 5.98 -8.33 -3.54
C ALA A 94 6.25 -9.37 -2.44
N ARG A 95 7.43 -9.29 -1.85
CA ARG A 95 7.87 -10.22 -0.81
C ARG A 95 8.76 -9.52 0.21
N TRP A 96 8.89 -10.10 1.37
CA TRP A 96 9.88 -9.68 2.36
C TRP A 96 11.31 -9.89 1.84
N GLU A 97 12.25 -9.13 2.39
CA GLU A 97 13.67 -9.31 2.06
C GLU A 97 14.22 -10.67 2.49
N LYS A 98 13.69 -11.17 3.61
CA LYS A 98 14.02 -12.47 4.20
C LYS A 98 12.74 -13.31 4.30
N ALA A 99 12.88 -14.62 4.41
CA ALA A 99 11.77 -15.52 4.71
C ALA A 99 11.38 -15.43 6.21
N SER A 100 11.27 -14.21 6.73
CA SER A 100 10.87 -13.92 8.10
C SER A 100 10.32 -12.50 8.23
N ALA A 101 9.40 -12.31 9.18
CA ALA A 101 8.86 -11.00 9.55
C ALA A 101 8.55 -10.95 11.05
N THR A 102 8.61 -9.76 11.63
CA THR A 102 8.18 -9.50 13.01
C THR A 102 6.67 -9.27 13.06
N VAL A 103 6.00 -9.78 14.11
CA VAL A 103 4.55 -9.68 14.28
C VAL A 103 4.22 -9.11 15.65
N TYR A 104 3.44 -8.03 15.67
CA TYR A 104 2.79 -7.54 16.88
C TYR A 104 1.31 -7.94 16.90
N ILE A 105 0.85 -8.59 17.98
CA ILE A 105 -0.56 -9.00 18.13
C ILE A 105 -1.30 -7.91 18.91
N ASP A 106 -2.06 -7.11 18.18
CA ASP A 106 -2.81 -5.95 18.67
C ASP A 106 -4.31 -6.28 18.85
N THR A 107 -4.60 -7.17 19.77
CA THR A 107 -5.97 -7.45 20.21
C THR A 107 -6.00 -7.76 21.70
N THR A 108 -7.05 -7.32 22.37
CA THR A 108 -7.33 -7.65 23.78
C THR A 108 -8.23 -8.87 23.92
N ASN A 109 -8.82 -9.34 22.82
CA ASN A 109 -9.67 -10.53 22.84
C ASN A 109 -8.82 -11.79 22.90
N GLU A 110 -8.97 -12.54 23.99
CA GLU A 110 -8.20 -13.76 24.28
C GLU A 110 -8.35 -14.84 23.18
N THR A 111 -9.56 -15.01 22.64
CA THR A 111 -9.81 -16.00 21.58
C THR A 111 -9.08 -15.66 20.29
N LEU A 112 -9.10 -14.39 19.89
CA LEU A 112 -8.41 -13.94 18.67
C LEU A 112 -6.89 -13.91 18.88
N ARG A 113 -6.43 -13.53 20.07
CA ARG A 113 -5.01 -13.57 20.44
C ARG A 113 -4.46 -15.00 20.38
N SER A 114 -5.16 -15.95 21.01
CA SER A 114 -4.80 -17.38 20.96
C SER A 114 -4.77 -17.90 19.53
N ALA A 115 -5.78 -17.54 18.72
CA ALA A 115 -5.85 -17.95 17.32
C ALA A 115 -4.66 -17.44 16.50
N TYR A 116 -4.24 -16.19 16.67
CA TYR A 116 -3.04 -15.67 16.04
C TYR A 116 -1.76 -16.41 16.48
N GLN A 117 -1.62 -16.67 17.78
CA GLN A 117 -0.46 -17.40 18.31
C GLN A 117 -0.37 -18.81 17.76
N GLU A 118 -1.49 -19.53 17.71
CA GLU A 118 -1.56 -20.89 17.17
C GLU A 118 -1.29 -20.90 15.65
N ALA A 119 -1.85 -19.96 14.91
CA ALA A 119 -1.60 -19.80 13.48
C ALA A 119 -0.12 -19.50 13.18
N ILE A 120 0.51 -18.60 13.93
CA ILE A 120 1.94 -18.29 13.83
C ILE A 120 2.79 -19.52 14.11
N ASN A 121 2.46 -20.27 15.18
CA ASN A 121 3.17 -21.51 15.50
C ASN A 121 3.04 -22.54 14.38
N SER A 122 1.85 -22.69 13.81
CA SER A 122 1.60 -23.58 12.68
C SER A 122 2.45 -23.20 11.44
N TRP A 123 2.50 -21.94 11.08
CA TRP A 123 3.35 -21.45 10.00
C TRP A 123 4.84 -21.69 10.26
N ASN A 124 5.31 -21.38 11.47
CA ASN A 124 6.71 -21.58 11.84
C ASN A 124 7.13 -23.07 11.79
N GLN A 125 6.21 -23.99 12.09
CA GLN A 125 6.46 -25.45 11.98
C GLN A 125 6.66 -25.91 10.54
N THR A 126 6.13 -25.19 9.55
CA THR A 126 6.33 -25.54 8.13
C THR A 126 7.77 -25.33 7.68
N GLY A 127 8.50 -24.43 8.34
CA GLY A 127 9.85 -24.01 7.93
C GLY A 127 9.89 -23.15 6.65
N ALA A 128 8.76 -22.87 6.03
CA ALA A 128 8.69 -22.07 4.80
C ALA A 128 8.89 -20.57 5.07
N PHE A 129 8.37 -20.08 6.19
CA PHE A 129 8.47 -18.70 6.63
C PHE A 129 8.46 -18.63 8.16
N THR A 130 9.15 -17.66 8.75
CA THR A 130 9.24 -17.49 10.20
C THR A 130 8.61 -16.19 10.65
N PHE A 131 7.54 -16.26 11.45
CA PHE A 131 6.96 -15.14 12.15
C PHE A 131 7.56 -15.02 13.56
N GLN A 132 8.11 -13.88 13.90
CA GLN A 132 8.66 -13.59 15.22
C GLN A 132 7.74 -12.63 15.96
N ILE A 133 7.09 -13.09 17.02
CA ILE A 133 6.24 -12.22 17.87
C ILE A 133 7.13 -11.25 18.65
N ILE A 134 6.79 -9.97 18.58
CA ILE A 134 7.46 -8.88 19.30
C ILE A 134 6.46 -8.09 20.14
N ASN A 135 6.98 -7.29 21.10
CA ASN A 135 6.15 -6.50 22.00
C ASN A 135 6.07 -5.00 21.63
N ASP A 136 6.81 -4.58 20.62
CA ASP A 136 6.79 -3.21 20.11
C ASP A 136 6.06 -3.13 18.78
N LYS A 137 4.94 -2.39 18.77
CA LYS A 137 4.10 -2.21 17.59
C LYS A 137 4.79 -1.41 16.49
N GLU A 138 5.59 -0.43 16.88
CA GLU A 138 6.25 0.48 15.93
C GLU A 138 7.40 -0.23 15.17
N GLU A 139 7.96 -1.28 15.77
CA GLU A 139 9.01 -2.10 15.16
C GLU A 139 8.48 -3.33 14.40
N ALA A 140 7.14 -3.53 14.38
CA ALA A 140 6.54 -4.69 13.74
C ALA A 140 6.42 -4.51 12.23
N ASP A 141 6.88 -5.52 11.50
CA ASP A 141 6.62 -5.66 10.07
C ASP A 141 5.13 -5.94 9.80
N ILE A 142 4.50 -6.72 10.68
CA ILE A 142 3.11 -7.16 10.59
C ILE A 142 2.38 -6.79 11.88
N VAL A 143 1.23 -6.11 11.75
CA VAL A 143 0.31 -5.88 12.86
C VAL A 143 -0.89 -6.79 12.69
N ALA A 144 -1.04 -7.79 13.59
CA ALA A 144 -2.15 -8.71 13.66
C ALA A 144 -3.20 -8.15 14.65
N THR A 145 -4.32 -7.66 14.13
CA THR A 145 -5.34 -6.93 14.91
C THR A 145 -6.74 -7.49 14.67
N GLU A 146 -7.75 -6.82 15.19
CA GLU A 146 -9.16 -7.18 15.00
C GLU A 146 -9.95 -6.01 14.38
N MET A 147 -11.03 -6.35 13.70
CA MET A 147 -12.08 -5.43 13.30
C MET A 147 -13.43 -5.99 13.74
N ASN A 148 -14.46 -5.14 13.80
CA ASN A 148 -15.84 -5.55 14.07
C ASN A 148 -16.74 -4.88 13.05
N ASP A 149 -16.88 -5.49 11.89
CA ASP A 149 -17.61 -4.88 10.77
C ASP A 149 -18.50 -5.94 10.06
N GLY A 150 -19.80 -5.79 10.23
CA GLY A 150 -20.79 -6.62 9.54
C GLY A 150 -21.13 -6.17 8.12
N SER A 151 -20.59 -5.03 7.66
CA SER A 151 -20.76 -4.56 6.29
C SER A 151 -19.76 -5.20 5.32
N VAL A 152 -18.65 -5.69 5.86
CA VAL A 152 -17.64 -6.46 5.12
C VAL A 152 -17.99 -7.93 5.22
N SER A 153 -18.15 -8.62 4.09
CA SER A 153 -18.54 -10.05 4.05
C SER A 153 -17.35 -11.02 4.23
N ALA A 154 -16.25 -10.56 4.85
CA ALA A 154 -15.06 -11.36 5.09
C ALA A 154 -14.84 -11.60 6.59
N ALA A 155 -14.44 -12.83 6.94
CA ALA A 155 -14.09 -13.21 8.31
C ALA A 155 -12.69 -12.72 8.73
N GLY A 156 -11.86 -12.36 7.76
CA GLY A 156 -10.55 -11.74 7.94
C GLY A 156 -10.15 -10.98 6.69
N GLU A 157 -9.10 -10.19 6.80
CA GLU A 157 -8.47 -9.50 5.68
C GLU A 157 -7.00 -9.22 5.95
N ALA A 158 -6.20 -9.13 4.91
CA ALA A 158 -4.81 -8.69 4.97
C ALA A 158 -4.59 -7.52 4.01
N GLU A 159 -4.02 -6.43 4.52
CA GLU A 159 -3.68 -5.23 3.77
C GLU A 159 -2.16 -5.05 3.76
N SER A 160 -1.54 -5.09 2.59
CA SER A 160 -0.10 -4.97 2.45
C SER A 160 0.32 -3.62 1.86
N LYS A 161 1.41 -3.07 2.40
CA LYS A 161 2.12 -1.91 1.86
C LYS A 161 3.40 -2.38 1.19
N THR A 162 3.62 -1.94 -0.04
CA THR A 162 4.77 -2.35 -0.85
C THR A 162 5.62 -1.14 -1.18
N ASN A 163 6.93 -1.30 -1.09
CA ASN A 163 7.87 -0.32 -1.61
C ASN A 163 7.92 -0.44 -3.14
N LEU A 164 7.44 0.57 -3.83
CA LEU A 164 7.31 0.58 -5.29
C LEU A 164 8.65 0.50 -6.04
N LEU A 165 9.76 0.93 -5.41
CA LEU A 165 11.07 0.91 -6.05
C LEU A 165 11.73 -0.47 -5.98
N THR A 166 11.51 -1.19 -4.87
CA THR A 166 12.15 -2.48 -4.61
C THR A 166 11.23 -3.67 -4.81
N ASN A 167 9.92 -3.42 -5.01
CA ASN A 167 8.86 -4.44 -5.02
C ASN A 167 8.91 -5.35 -3.78
N ARG A 168 9.22 -4.76 -2.62
CA ARG A 168 9.27 -5.47 -1.34
C ARG A 168 8.14 -5.03 -0.43
N LEU A 169 7.62 -5.96 0.36
CA LEU A 169 6.72 -5.64 1.45
C LEU A 169 7.43 -4.74 2.46
N SER A 170 6.75 -3.72 2.94
CA SER A 170 7.26 -2.79 3.95
C SER A 170 6.45 -2.82 5.24
N HIS A 171 5.18 -3.18 5.16
CA HIS A 171 4.29 -3.34 6.31
C HIS A 171 3.03 -4.08 5.87
N VAL A 172 2.50 -4.93 6.75
CA VAL A 172 1.22 -5.63 6.53
C VAL A 172 0.35 -5.48 7.77
N THR A 173 -0.94 -5.25 7.55
CA THR A 173 -1.95 -5.31 8.61
C THR A 173 -2.87 -6.49 8.35
N VAL A 174 -2.95 -7.41 9.30
CA VAL A 174 -3.84 -8.57 9.26
C VAL A 174 -4.97 -8.35 10.27
N ARG A 175 -6.22 -8.47 9.83
CA ARG A 175 -7.41 -8.25 10.67
C ARG A 175 -8.28 -9.48 10.71
N LEU A 176 -8.74 -9.86 11.91
CA LEU A 176 -9.79 -10.84 12.11
C LEU A 176 -11.10 -10.13 12.44
N ASN A 177 -12.17 -10.51 11.76
CA ASN A 177 -13.47 -9.86 11.92
C ASN A 177 -14.27 -10.51 13.06
N SER A 178 -14.22 -9.90 14.23
CA SER A 178 -14.92 -10.37 15.43
C SER A 178 -16.44 -10.43 15.26
N TYR A 179 -17.00 -9.62 14.34
CA TYR A 179 -18.43 -9.68 14.01
C TYR A 179 -18.89 -11.08 13.58
N TYR A 180 -18.07 -11.76 12.77
CA TYR A 180 -18.38 -13.13 12.33
C TYR A 180 -17.79 -14.19 13.25
N LEU A 181 -16.53 -14.01 13.65
CA LEU A 181 -15.74 -15.05 14.29
C LEU A 181 -16.17 -15.32 15.74
N LEU A 182 -16.67 -14.30 16.45
CA LEU A 182 -17.06 -14.42 17.86
C LEU A 182 -18.57 -14.53 18.08
N ASP A 183 -19.37 -14.27 17.07
CA ASP A 183 -20.84 -14.40 17.19
C ASP A 183 -21.26 -15.85 16.95
N ARG A 184 -21.90 -16.44 17.96
CA ARG A 184 -22.40 -17.82 17.93
C ARG A 184 -23.33 -18.13 16.76
N ARG A 185 -24.00 -17.11 16.21
CA ARG A 185 -24.90 -17.25 15.05
C ARG A 185 -24.18 -17.79 13.81
N TYR A 186 -22.90 -17.48 13.67
CA TYR A 186 -22.08 -17.92 12.52
C TYR A 186 -21.36 -19.25 12.74
N GLY A 187 -21.36 -19.77 13.98
CA GLY A 187 -20.89 -21.12 14.28
C GLY A 187 -19.39 -21.34 14.02
N TYR A 188 -18.55 -20.32 14.18
CA TYR A 188 -17.10 -20.51 14.09
C TYR A 188 -16.59 -21.23 15.32
N SER A 189 -15.97 -22.40 15.12
CA SER A 189 -15.19 -23.08 16.16
C SER A 189 -13.84 -22.37 16.32
N HIS A 190 -13.17 -22.60 17.45
CA HIS A 190 -11.81 -22.06 17.66
C HIS A 190 -10.84 -22.48 16.53
N GLU A 191 -10.88 -23.74 16.12
CA GLU A 191 -10.08 -24.27 15.01
C GLU A 191 -10.33 -23.48 13.70
N ARG A 192 -11.58 -23.14 13.39
CA ARG A 192 -11.91 -22.34 12.21
C ARG A 192 -11.38 -20.91 12.32
N ILE A 193 -11.36 -20.35 13.54
CA ILE A 193 -10.76 -19.01 13.78
C ILE A 193 -9.24 -19.08 13.58
N VAL A 194 -8.58 -20.12 14.07
CA VAL A 194 -7.15 -20.36 13.84
C VAL A 194 -6.83 -20.52 12.36
N ASN A 195 -7.65 -21.28 11.63
CA ASN A 195 -7.49 -21.46 10.19
C ASN A 195 -7.68 -20.13 9.42
N THR A 196 -8.64 -19.28 9.83
CA THR A 196 -8.80 -17.94 9.28
C THR A 196 -7.56 -17.10 9.55
N ALA A 197 -7.05 -17.09 10.78
CA ALA A 197 -5.82 -16.36 11.12
C ALA A 197 -4.62 -16.86 10.30
N ALA A 198 -4.48 -18.18 10.12
CA ALA A 198 -3.42 -18.76 9.30
C ALA A 198 -3.54 -18.38 7.81
N HIS A 199 -4.76 -18.31 7.30
CA HIS A 199 -5.05 -17.86 5.93
C HIS A 199 -4.63 -16.40 5.73
N GLU A 200 -5.05 -15.51 6.63
CA GLU A 200 -4.72 -14.09 6.54
C GLU A 200 -3.21 -13.83 6.72
N LEU A 201 -2.54 -14.58 7.61
CA LEU A 201 -1.08 -14.54 7.73
C LEU A 201 -0.39 -15.06 6.46
N GLY A 202 -1.01 -15.98 5.73
CA GLY A 202 -0.54 -16.44 4.43
C GLY A 202 -0.53 -15.34 3.36
N HIS A 203 -1.45 -14.37 3.43
CA HIS A 203 -1.43 -13.19 2.58
C HIS A 203 -0.36 -12.17 2.98
N ALA A 204 0.24 -12.31 4.15
CA ALA A 204 1.28 -11.42 4.67
C ALA A 204 2.72 -11.86 4.32
N ILE A 205 2.91 -12.88 3.47
CA ILE A 205 4.23 -13.44 3.10
C ILE A 205 4.55 -13.34 1.60
#